data_9dc34683570156f6d5bc62356c9c4aa8
#
_entry.id   9dc34683570156f6d5bc62356c9c4aa8
#
_cell.length_a   1.000
_cell.length_b   1.000
_cell.length_c   1.000
_cell.angle_alpha   90.00
_cell.angle_beta   90.00
_cell.angle_gamma   90.00
#
_symmetry.space_group_name_H-M   'P 1'
#
loop_
_entity.id
_entity.type
_entity.pdbx_description
1 polymer ?
#
loop_
_entity_poly.entity_id
_entity_poly.type
_entity_poly.pdbx_seq_one_letter_code
_entity_poly.pdbx_strand_id
1 'polypeptide(L)'
;MADVYFQKMTPEGHQQIVDKIEALKADRPAKIKQLQEARALGDLSENAEYSAAKRDLRHLESRLRYLNKQLQYAQVIEPEDNGEVDIGTDVELRFEDDNETETYHIVGKQEANVDEQKISFDSPIGRAIMHQKAGTTVDVVAPASSYQVTIIKVSVNK
;
A
#
# COMPACT_ATOMS: atom_id res chain seq x y z
N MET A 1 -12.30 -25.09 2.25
CA MET A 1 -11.07 -24.40 1.85
C MET A 1 -11.20 -22.92 2.12
N ALA A 2 -10.21 -22.34 2.77
CA ALA A 2 -10.20 -20.89 2.94
C ALA A 2 -10.02 -20.23 1.57
N ASP A 3 -10.80 -19.21 1.31
CA ASP A 3 -10.65 -18.44 0.10
C ASP A 3 -9.30 -17.71 0.14
N VAL A 4 -8.55 -17.84 -0.94
CA VAL A 4 -7.27 -17.15 -1.07
C VAL A 4 -7.53 -15.80 -1.74
N TYR A 5 -7.29 -14.73 -1.00
CA TYR A 5 -7.45 -13.39 -1.52
C TYR A 5 -6.11 -12.87 -2.02
N PHE A 6 -6.01 -12.68 -3.33
CA PHE A 6 -4.85 -12.04 -3.91
C PHE A 6 -4.98 -10.53 -3.77
N GLN A 7 -3.89 -9.89 -3.36
CA GLN A 7 -3.83 -8.44 -3.24
C GLN A 7 -3.20 -7.85 -4.49
N LYS A 8 -3.98 -7.05 -5.20
CA LYS A 8 -3.51 -6.37 -6.41
C LYS A 8 -2.64 -5.19 -6.02
N MET A 9 -1.51 -5.05 -6.71
CA MET A 9 -0.57 -3.96 -6.44
C MET A 9 0.24 -3.62 -7.69
N THR A 10 0.86 -2.44 -7.66
CA THR A 10 1.78 -2.02 -8.71
C THR A 10 3.12 -2.73 -8.56
N PRO A 11 3.95 -2.79 -9.62
CA PRO A 11 5.33 -3.29 -9.50
C PRO A 11 6.14 -2.53 -8.46
N GLU A 12 5.96 -1.20 -8.37
CA GLU A 12 6.63 -0.36 -7.37
C GLU A 12 6.24 -0.77 -5.95
N GLY A 13 4.94 -1.01 -5.72
CA GLY A 13 4.46 -1.47 -4.41
C GLY A 13 5.01 -2.82 -4.02
N HIS A 14 5.10 -3.74 -4.97
CA HIS A 14 5.73 -5.04 -4.76
C HIS A 14 7.20 -4.88 -4.34
N GLN A 15 7.93 -4.02 -5.07
CA GLN A 15 9.34 -3.77 -4.76
C GLN A 15 9.51 -3.14 -3.38
N GLN A 16 8.61 -2.23 -2.99
CA GLN A 16 8.64 -1.61 -1.65
C GLN A 16 8.50 -2.65 -0.55
N ILE A 17 7.65 -3.66 -0.75
CA ILE A 17 7.49 -4.76 0.23
C ILE A 17 8.79 -5.56 0.32
N VAL A 18 9.39 -5.90 -0.82
CA VAL A 18 10.67 -6.62 -0.87
C VAL A 18 11.75 -5.83 -0.12
N ASP A 19 11.83 -4.52 -0.37
CA ASP A 19 12.82 -3.67 0.27
C ASP A 19 12.62 -3.60 1.79
N LYS A 20 11.38 -3.51 2.25
CA LYS A 20 11.07 -3.50 3.68
C LYS A 20 11.46 -4.81 4.36
N ILE A 21 11.20 -5.94 3.68
CA ILE A 21 11.60 -7.26 4.19
C ILE A 21 13.11 -7.33 4.35
N GLU A 22 13.85 -6.90 3.32
CA GLU A 22 15.31 -6.91 3.36
C GLU A 22 15.86 -6.01 4.48
N ALA A 23 15.27 -4.83 4.68
CA ALA A 23 15.66 -3.92 5.75
C ALA A 23 15.45 -4.55 7.13
N LEU A 24 14.31 -5.22 7.34
CA LEU A 24 14.02 -5.88 8.61
C LEU A 24 14.93 -7.09 8.86
N LYS A 25 15.23 -7.86 7.81
CA LYS A 25 16.17 -8.96 7.92
C LYS A 25 17.56 -8.48 8.28
N ALA A 26 17.98 -7.32 7.73
CA ALA A 26 19.27 -6.73 8.04
C ALA A 26 19.33 -6.21 9.49
N ASP A 27 18.21 -5.74 10.05
CA ASP A 27 18.13 -5.23 11.41
C ASP A 27 18.02 -6.33 12.46
N ARG A 28 17.56 -7.51 12.09
CA ARG A 28 17.29 -8.61 13.02
C ARG A 28 18.49 -9.05 13.84
N PRO A 29 19.71 -9.22 13.27
CA PRO A 29 20.87 -9.61 14.08
C PRO A 29 21.20 -8.64 15.22
N ALA A 30 21.04 -7.34 14.98
CA ALA A 30 21.27 -6.32 16.01
C ALA A 30 20.25 -6.45 17.13
N LYS A 31 18.99 -6.74 16.81
CA LYS A 31 17.93 -6.95 17.82
C LYS A 31 18.19 -8.19 18.64
N ILE A 32 18.66 -9.27 18.02
CA ILE A 32 19.04 -10.50 18.72
C ILE A 32 20.19 -10.24 19.67
N LYS A 33 21.19 -9.48 19.22
CA LYS A 33 22.35 -9.10 20.01
C LYS A 33 21.93 -8.29 21.25
N GLN A 34 21.06 -7.31 21.07
CA GLN A 34 20.51 -6.51 22.16
C GLN A 34 19.82 -7.38 23.21
N LEU A 35 19.05 -8.37 22.76
CA LEU A 35 18.37 -9.30 23.66
C LEU A 35 19.38 -10.12 24.47
N GLN A 36 20.41 -10.64 23.81
CA GLN A 36 21.46 -11.42 24.46
C GLN A 36 22.22 -10.60 25.49
N GLU A 37 22.56 -9.36 25.16
CA GLU A 37 23.26 -8.45 26.07
C GLU A 37 22.41 -8.12 27.30
N ALA A 38 21.12 -7.81 27.07
CA ALA A 38 20.21 -7.52 28.17
C ALA A 38 20.01 -8.73 29.08
N ARG A 39 19.94 -9.92 28.48
CA ARG A 39 19.82 -11.18 29.25
C ARG A 39 21.04 -11.42 30.15
N ALA A 40 22.22 -11.04 29.67
CA ALA A 40 23.47 -11.21 30.41
C ALA A 40 23.58 -10.28 31.63
N LEU A 41 22.74 -9.24 31.73
CA LEU A 41 22.77 -8.30 32.86
C LEU A 41 22.23 -8.86 34.18
N GLY A 42 21.69 -10.08 34.19
CA GLY A 42 21.32 -10.74 35.43
C GLY A 42 19.82 -10.92 35.65
N ASP A 43 19.21 -10.29 36.66
CA ASP A 43 17.85 -10.56 37.09
C ASP A 43 16.83 -10.21 35.98
N LEU A 44 16.37 -11.25 35.30
CA LEU A 44 15.46 -11.12 34.14
C LEU A 44 14.04 -10.70 34.55
N SER A 45 13.63 -10.96 35.79
CA SER A 45 12.25 -10.64 36.21
C SER A 45 12.01 -9.15 36.37
N GLU A 46 13.06 -8.37 36.66
CA GLU A 46 12.99 -6.92 36.86
C GLU A 46 13.78 -6.15 35.81
N ASN A 47 14.31 -6.84 34.81
CA ASN A 47 15.17 -6.22 33.81
C ASN A 47 14.32 -5.57 32.70
N ALA A 48 14.16 -4.24 32.82
CA ALA A 48 13.40 -3.46 31.83
C ALA A 48 14.06 -3.49 30.44
N GLU A 49 15.40 -3.54 30.38
CA GLU A 49 16.12 -3.63 29.09
C GLU A 49 15.84 -4.95 28.40
N TYR A 50 15.79 -6.04 29.17
CA TYR A 50 15.46 -7.36 28.63
C TYR A 50 14.04 -7.38 28.08
N SER A 51 13.08 -6.85 28.83
CA SER A 51 11.67 -6.80 28.40
C SER A 51 11.49 -5.98 27.15
N ALA A 52 12.17 -4.82 27.06
CA ALA A 52 12.12 -3.95 25.89
C ALA A 52 12.75 -4.62 24.67
N ALA A 53 13.92 -5.25 24.83
CA ALA A 53 14.59 -5.94 23.72
C ALA A 53 13.77 -7.12 23.19
N LYS A 54 13.13 -7.85 24.09
CA LYS A 54 12.26 -8.97 23.76
C LYS A 54 11.04 -8.50 22.95
N ARG A 55 10.43 -7.40 23.38
CA ARG A 55 9.30 -6.80 22.68
C ARG A 55 9.69 -6.30 21.29
N ASP A 56 10.84 -5.62 21.19
CA ASP A 56 11.33 -5.09 19.91
C ASP A 56 11.57 -6.21 18.90
N LEU A 57 12.22 -7.30 19.33
CA LEU A 57 12.46 -8.44 18.45
C LEU A 57 11.14 -9.10 18.02
N ARG A 58 10.21 -9.22 18.95
CA ARG A 58 8.89 -9.79 18.65
C ARG A 58 8.13 -8.95 17.63
N HIS A 59 8.19 -7.62 17.74
CA HIS A 59 7.56 -6.70 16.79
C HIS A 59 8.18 -6.85 15.40
N LEU A 60 9.51 -6.93 15.34
CA LEU A 60 10.23 -7.12 14.07
C LEU A 60 9.81 -8.43 13.41
N GLU A 61 9.77 -9.52 14.15
CA GLU A 61 9.39 -10.83 13.62
C GLU A 61 7.93 -10.87 13.17
N SER A 62 7.02 -10.22 13.91
CA SER A 62 5.62 -10.07 13.51
C SER A 62 5.49 -9.30 12.21
N ARG A 63 6.25 -8.20 12.09
CA ARG A 63 6.25 -7.39 10.87
C ARG A 63 6.76 -8.17 9.67
N LEU A 64 7.84 -8.96 9.88
CA LEU A 64 8.36 -9.82 8.83
C LEU A 64 7.32 -10.84 8.35
N ARG A 65 6.63 -11.50 9.27
CA ARG A 65 5.60 -12.46 8.91
C ARG A 65 4.47 -11.81 8.12
N TYR A 66 4.05 -10.62 8.53
CA TYR A 66 3.00 -9.87 7.84
C TYR A 66 3.42 -9.50 6.41
N LEU A 67 4.64 -8.97 6.25
CA LEU A 67 5.14 -8.57 4.93
C LEU A 67 5.37 -9.77 4.02
N ASN A 68 5.88 -10.88 4.55
CA ASN A 68 6.06 -12.11 3.78
C ASN A 68 4.71 -12.65 3.31
N LYS A 69 3.69 -12.55 4.14
CA LYS A 69 2.34 -12.95 3.76
C LYS A 69 1.76 -12.07 2.67
N GLN A 70 1.96 -10.76 2.77
CA GLN A 70 1.56 -9.83 1.71
C GLN A 70 2.25 -10.18 0.39
N LEU A 71 3.55 -10.48 0.45
CA LEU A 71 4.31 -10.84 -0.74
C LEU A 71 3.81 -12.15 -1.35
N GLN A 72 3.47 -13.12 -0.52
CA GLN A 72 2.98 -14.43 -0.95
C GLN A 72 1.67 -14.31 -1.75
N TYR A 73 0.79 -13.41 -1.34
CA TYR A 73 -0.51 -13.21 -1.98
C TYR A 73 -0.55 -12.00 -2.92
N ALA A 74 0.61 -11.42 -3.22
CA ALA A 74 0.67 -10.27 -4.12
C ALA A 74 0.35 -10.68 -5.54
N GLN A 75 -0.50 -9.89 -6.18
CA GLN A 75 -0.77 -9.98 -7.61
C GLN A 75 -0.30 -8.67 -8.23
N VAL A 76 0.84 -8.71 -8.90
CA VAL A 76 1.42 -7.53 -9.54
C VAL A 76 0.66 -7.26 -10.83
N ILE A 77 0.15 -6.04 -10.96
CA ILE A 77 -0.60 -5.60 -12.13
C ILE A 77 0.28 -4.65 -12.93
N GLU A 78 0.53 -5.02 -14.18
CA GLU A 78 1.16 -4.14 -15.16
C GLU A 78 0.05 -3.65 -16.08
N PRO A 79 -0.27 -2.35 -16.07
CA PRO A 79 -1.39 -1.85 -16.84
C PRO A 79 -1.09 -1.89 -18.34
N GLU A 80 -2.11 -2.19 -19.13
CA GLU A 80 -2.02 -2.06 -20.57
C GLU A 80 -2.25 -0.60 -20.96
N ASP A 81 -1.51 -0.13 -21.95
CA ASP A 81 -1.66 1.22 -22.46
C ASP A 81 -2.81 1.27 -23.48
N ASN A 82 -4.02 1.01 -22.99
CA ASN A 82 -5.23 0.95 -23.82
C ASN A 82 -6.19 2.12 -23.57
N GLY A 83 -5.76 3.12 -22.78
CA GLY A 83 -6.58 4.28 -22.45
C GLY A 83 -7.59 4.05 -21.34
N GLU A 84 -7.65 2.86 -20.77
CA GLU A 84 -8.55 2.56 -19.66
C GLU A 84 -7.85 2.76 -18.31
N VAL A 85 -8.60 3.23 -17.32
CA VAL A 85 -8.12 3.35 -15.95
C VAL A 85 -7.90 1.96 -15.37
N ASP A 86 -6.72 1.73 -14.81
CA ASP A 86 -6.38 0.49 -14.13
C ASP A 86 -5.32 0.77 -13.07
N ILE A 87 -5.02 -0.22 -12.25
CA ILE A 87 -3.91 -0.12 -11.28
C ILE A 87 -2.62 0.14 -12.07
N GLY A 88 -1.88 1.18 -11.68
CA GLY A 88 -0.65 1.57 -12.36
C GLY A 88 -0.83 2.67 -13.38
N THR A 89 -2.05 3.19 -13.56
CA THR A 89 -2.30 4.33 -14.46
C THR A 89 -2.37 5.63 -13.67
N ASP A 90 -2.01 6.73 -14.34
CA ASP A 90 -2.19 8.08 -13.84
C ASP A 90 -3.43 8.66 -14.51
N VAL A 91 -4.33 9.23 -13.72
CA VAL A 91 -5.62 9.71 -14.19
C VAL A 91 -5.78 11.16 -13.79
N GLU A 92 -5.99 12.02 -14.78
CA GLU A 92 -6.36 13.41 -14.55
C GLU A 92 -7.88 13.50 -14.48
N LEU A 93 -8.40 13.98 -13.35
CA LEU A 93 -9.83 14.11 -13.09
C LEU A 93 -10.21 15.56 -12.93
N ARG A 94 -11.36 15.94 -13.49
CA ARG A 94 -11.98 17.23 -13.24
C ARG A 94 -13.20 17.01 -12.36
N PHE A 95 -13.19 17.72 -11.21
CA PHE A 95 -14.34 17.71 -10.30
C PHE A 95 -15.40 18.66 -10.83
N GLU A 96 -16.58 18.16 -11.11
CA GLU A 96 -17.64 18.97 -11.73
C GLU A 96 -18.15 20.10 -10.83
N ASP A 97 -18.02 19.97 -9.50
CA ASP A 97 -18.49 20.97 -8.55
C ASP A 97 -17.77 22.31 -8.67
N ASP A 98 -16.47 22.29 -8.91
CA ASP A 98 -15.64 23.50 -8.90
C ASP A 98 -14.73 23.63 -10.13
N ASN A 99 -14.82 22.69 -11.07
CA ASN A 99 -13.99 22.60 -12.26
C ASN A 99 -12.48 22.50 -11.99
N GLU A 100 -12.10 22.12 -10.78
CA GLU A 100 -10.69 21.87 -10.47
C GLU A 100 -10.26 20.52 -11.02
N THR A 101 -9.01 20.45 -11.44
CA THR A 101 -8.41 19.20 -11.94
C THR A 101 -7.31 18.73 -11.01
N GLU A 102 -7.22 17.43 -10.85
CA GLU A 102 -6.15 16.80 -10.10
C GLU A 102 -5.74 15.51 -10.78
N THR A 103 -4.47 15.16 -10.66
CA THR A 103 -3.94 13.90 -11.19
C THR A 103 -3.72 12.93 -10.04
N TYR A 104 -4.26 11.72 -10.19
CA TYR A 104 -4.14 10.66 -9.22
C TYR A 104 -3.45 9.45 -9.81
N HIS A 105 -2.69 8.76 -8.97
CA HIS A 105 -2.07 7.47 -9.32
C HIS A 105 -2.95 6.36 -8.75
N ILE A 106 -3.41 5.46 -9.60
CA ILE A 106 -4.25 4.35 -9.17
C ILE A 106 -3.35 3.21 -8.72
N VAL A 107 -3.47 2.82 -7.47
CA VAL A 107 -2.57 1.87 -6.83
C VAL A 107 -3.36 0.79 -6.11
N GLY A 108 -2.65 -0.21 -5.57
CA GLY A 108 -3.23 -1.22 -4.72
C GLY A 108 -3.61 -0.65 -3.36
N LYS A 109 -4.45 -1.36 -2.64
CA LYS A 109 -5.01 -0.92 -1.36
C LYS A 109 -3.93 -0.55 -0.34
N GLN A 110 -2.82 -1.30 -0.32
CA GLN A 110 -1.74 -1.09 0.64
C GLN A 110 -0.82 0.07 0.26
N GLU A 111 -0.88 0.53 -0.98
CA GLU A 111 -0.01 1.59 -1.50
C GLU A 111 -0.64 2.98 -1.42
N ALA A 112 -1.91 3.08 -1.05
CA ALA A 112 -2.64 4.34 -1.04
C ALA A 112 -1.98 5.36 -0.12
N ASN A 113 -1.79 6.58 -0.61
CA ASN A 113 -1.16 7.68 0.12
C ASN A 113 -1.67 8.99 -0.44
N VAL A 114 -2.50 9.69 0.33
CA VAL A 114 -3.14 10.94 -0.07
C VAL A 114 -2.10 12.02 -0.38
N ASP A 115 -1.02 12.08 0.41
CA ASP A 115 0.03 13.10 0.24
C ASP A 115 0.78 12.94 -1.09
N GLU A 116 0.86 11.73 -1.61
CA GLU A 116 1.49 11.44 -2.89
C GLU A 116 0.46 11.31 -4.02
N GLN A 117 -0.80 11.62 -3.76
CA GLN A 117 -1.91 11.48 -4.70
C GLN A 117 -2.10 10.06 -5.23
N LYS A 118 -1.78 9.08 -4.40
CA LYS A 118 -1.99 7.66 -4.69
C LYS A 118 -3.31 7.23 -4.08
N ILE A 119 -4.26 6.85 -4.91
CA ILE A 119 -5.57 6.38 -4.46
C ILE A 119 -5.74 4.90 -4.77
N SER A 120 -6.39 4.20 -3.85
CA SER A 120 -6.68 2.79 -4.03
C SER A 120 -7.72 2.59 -5.13
N PHE A 121 -7.52 1.56 -5.96
CA PHE A 121 -8.54 1.16 -6.93
C PHE A 121 -9.88 0.83 -6.25
N ASP A 122 -9.84 0.50 -4.96
CA ASP A 122 -11.00 0.10 -4.17
C ASP A 122 -11.63 1.27 -3.38
N SER A 123 -11.06 2.49 -3.50
CA SER A 123 -11.64 3.69 -2.91
C SER A 123 -12.90 4.11 -3.68
N PRO A 124 -13.76 4.98 -3.11
CA PRO A 124 -14.95 5.45 -3.84
C PRO A 124 -14.64 6.03 -5.21
N ILE A 125 -13.61 6.89 -5.32
CA ILE A 125 -13.20 7.43 -6.63
C ILE A 125 -12.64 6.30 -7.51
N GLY A 126 -11.77 5.47 -6.95
CA GLY A 126 -11.16 4.36 -7.69
C GLY A 126 -12.19 3.45 -8.31
N ARG A 127 -13.20 3.03 -7.54
CA ARG A 127 -14.27 2.16 -8.02
C ARG A 127 -15.07 2.81 -9.15
N ALA A 128 -15.31 4.12 -9.03
CA ALA A 128 -16.11 4.83 -10.02
C ALA A 128 -15.43 4.93 -11.38
N ILE A 129 -14.09 5.08 -11.38
CA ILE A 129 -13.34 5.33 -12.62
C ILE A 129 -12.67 4.10 -13.22
N MET A 130 -12.57 2.99 -12.47
CA MET A 130 -11.90 1.78 -12.97
C MET A 130 -12.50 1.32 -14.31
N HIS A 131 -11.62 1.02 -15.26
CA HIS A 131 -11.93 0.54 -16.60
C HIS A 131 -12.67 1.55 -17.48
N GLN A 132 -12.75 2.80 -17.04
CA GLN A 132 -13.34 3.89 -17.84
C GLN A 132 -12.25 4.58 -18.65
N LYS A 133 -12.65 5.29 -19.70
CA LYS A 133 -11.74 5.99 -20.61
C LYS A 133 -11.86 7.51 -20.44
N ALA A 134 -10.87 8.22 -20.95
CA ALA A 134 -10.91 9.69 -21.01
C ALA A 134 -12.17 10.16 -21.71
N GLY A 135 -12.77 11.25 -21.20
CA GLY A 135 -14.02 11.80 -21.70
C GLY A 135 -15.26 11.28 -20.97
N THR A 136 -15.13 10.30 -20.11
CA THR A 136 -16.24 9.72 -19.36
C THR A 136 -16.48 10.51 -18.08
N THR A 137 -17.75 10.83 -17.80
CA THR A 137 -18.18 11.42 -16.53
C THR A 137 -18.83 10.34 -15.69
N VAL A 138 -18.40 10.19 -14.46
CA VAL A 138 -18.91 9.16 -13.54
C VAL A 138 -19.37 9.76 -12.23
N ASP A 139 -20.30 9.06 -11.57
CA ASP A 139 -20.75 9.41 -10.24
C ASP A 139 -19.85 8.72 -9.22
N VAL A 140 -19.32 9.50 -8.27
CA VAL A 140 -18.56 8.98 -7.13
C VAL A 140 -19.48 8.95 -5.93
N VAL A 141 -19.72 7.75 -5.40
CA VAL A 141 -20.57 7.57 -4.21
C VAL A 141 -19.65 7.36 -3.02
N ALA A 142 -19.45 8.41 -2.22
CA ALA A 142 -18.66 8.37 -1.00
C ALA A 142 -19.59 8.41 0.22
N PRO A 143 -19.13 7.93 1.39
CA PRO A 143 -19.99 7.89 2.59
C PRO A 143 -20.55 9.25 3.00
N ALA A 144 -19.77 10.32 2.82
CA ALA A 144 -20.16 11.67 3.24
C ALA A 144 -20.99 12.41 2.19
N SER A 145 -20.78 12.13 0.90
CA SER A 145 -21.43 12.85 -0.20
C SER A 145 -21.23 12.11 -1.51
N SER A 146 -22.07 12.44 -2.48
CA SER A 146 -21.91 11.97 -3.87
C SER A 146 -21.57 13.17 -4.74
N TYR A 147 -20.71 12.96 -5.73
CA TYR A 147 -20.29 14.01 -6.65
C TYR A 147 -19.88 13.39 -7.98
N GLN A 148 -19.70 14.22 -8.99
CA GLN A 148 -19.31 13.77 -10.34
C GLN A 148 -17.90 14.20 -10.67
N VAL A 149 -17.18 13.32 -11.37
CA VAL A 149 -15.86 13.62 -11.92
C VAL A 149 -15.83 13.21 -13.38
N THR A 150 -15.09 13.97 -14.18
CA THR A 150 -14.85 13.65 -15.59
C THR A 150 -13.39 13.26 -15.77
N ILE A 151 -13.16 12.15 -16.44
CA ILE A 151 -11.82 11.68 -16.75
C ILE A 151 -11.28 12.48 -17.92
N ILE A 152 -10.23 13.25 -17.69
CA ILE A 152 -9.63 14.11 -18.71
C ILE A 152 -8.55 13.36 -19.48
N LYS A 153 -7.71 12.61 -18.77
CA LYS A 153 -6.57 11.90 -19.37
C LYS A 153 -6.24 10.65 -18.57
N VAL A 154 -5.88 9.60 -19.28
CA VAL A 154 -5.38 8.35 -18.68
C VAL A 154 -4.04 8.03 -19.33
N SER A 155 -3.01 7.78 -18.51
CA SER A 155 -1.69 7.39 -19.00
C SER A 155 -1.11 6.31 -18.10
N VAL A 156 -0.26 5.47 -18.69
CA VAL A 156 0.44 4.44 -17.91
C VAL A 156 1.62 5.10 -17.20
N ASN A 157 1.72 4.84 -15.89
CA ASN A 157 2.84 5.31 -15.09
C ASN A 157 4.07 4.47 -15.41
N LYS A 158 5.15 5.12 -15.84
CA LYS A 158 6.41 4.45 -16.17
C LYS A 158 7.49 4.77 -15.14
#